data_02b2527f1438ff4182b0837b6bbe97f8
#
_entry.id   02b2527f1438ff4182b0837b6bbe97f8
#
_cell.length_a   1.000
_cell.length_b   1.000
_cell.length_c   1.000
_cell.angle_alpha   90.00
_cell.angle_beta   90.00
_cell.angle_gamma   90.00
#
_symmetry.space_group_name_H-M   'P 1'
#
loop_
_entity.id
_entity.type
_entity.pdbx_description
1 polymer ?
#
loop_
_entity_poly.entity_id
_entity_poly.type
_entity_poly.pdbx_seq_one_letter_code
_entity_poly.pdbx_strand_id
1 'polypeptide(L)'
;MHHLALIAGKLILVLLKILGRNGGSLPGKIAVKICPILLKYFKYPQKTILVTGTNGKTSTANLIYQSFEKAGYKSVSNSRGDNIINGISSLLIKNSSLDFKINADVLVLEVDELTLAKNLPYINASDIVITNFFRDQLDRVGEMETIILKIQNSLLNYHGRLYLNEDDPNVNRFAHFVKNAEVITFGVEKVPHSKEKSEEAKEGRFCPVCGSELIHDYYQYSHIGKYHCISCDFSSDLPDFTAENINYAQKSFDLVSKSKKICTLHYNLAATYHIYNLTAASCLCIKHNLDEKVLDDVFSHFYLGIGRMETIEVKNKKILLNLVKNPAGANEILKYIEDEKGKKSFIILLNDNFADGKDISWIWDVNFEYMGKLDNVILTGTRAYEMATRVKFSRICDNISVEKDIDKCIDTLLSFDSNLYVISTYTGLFDIRKKIIERGK
;
A
#
# COMPACT_ATOMS: atom_id res chain seq x y z
N MET A 1 30.95 -13.45 -12.30
CA MET A 1 30.40 -12.59 -11.22
C MET A 1 28.98 -12.98 -10.81
N HIS A 2 28.02 -13.11 -11.75
CA HIS A 2 26.62 -13.43 -11.42
C HIS A 2 26.45 -14.82 -10.76
N HIS A 3 27.14 -15.87 -11.23
CA HIS A 3 27.11 -17.20 -10.59
C HIS A 3 27.70 -17.15 -9.18
N LEU A 4 28.81 -16.41 -8.97
CA LEU A 4 29.39 -16.23 -7.65
C LEU A 4 28.39 -15.51 -6.70
N ALA A 5 27.69 -14.49 -7.19
CA ALA A 5 26.68 -13.79 -6.40
C ALA A 5 25.52 -14.71 -6.01
N LEU A 6 25.03 -15.55 -6.95
CA LEU A 6 23.95 -16.50 -6.67
C LEU A 6 24.39 -17.55 -5.64
N ILE A 7 25.60 -18.14 -5.81
CA ILE A 7 26.13 -19.15 -4.89
C ILE A 7 26.32 -18.55 -3.50
N ALA A 8 26.94 -17.36 -3.39
CA ALA A 8 27.12 -16.66 -2.12
C ALA A 8 25.77 -16.41 -1.42
N GLY A 9 24.75 -15.92 -2.16
CA GLY A 9 23.43 -15.72 -1.62
C GLY A 9 22.77 -17.01 -1.12
N LYS A 10 22.89 -18.11 -1.88
CA LYS A 10 22.37 -19.43 -1.46
C LYS A 10 23.08 -19.98 -0.24
N LEU A 11 24.40 -19.85 -0.13
CA LEU A 11 25.17 -20.27 1.04
C LEU A 11 24.71 -19.51 2.29
N ILE A 12 24.50 -18.19 2.18
CA ILE A 12 24.00 -17.38 3.30
C ILE A 12 22.60 -17.83 3.70
N LEU A 13 21.71 -18.14 2.76
CA LEU A 13 20.38 -18.70 3.10
C LEU A 13 20.49 -20.00 3.89
N VAL A 14 21.40 -20.91 3.50
CA VAL A 14 21.62 -22.16 4.23
C VAL A 14 22.14 -21.89 5.63
N LEU A 15 23.16 -21.03 5.77
CA LEU A 15 23.73 -20.67 7.07
C LEU A 15 22.68 -20.04 8.01
N LEU A 16 21.85 -19.12 7.50
CA LEU A 16 20.80 -18.49 8.29
C LEU A 16 19.72 -19.51 8.70
N LYS A 17 19.39 -20.46 7.83
CA LYS A 17 18.46 -21.55 8.17
C LYS A 17 19.01 -22.45 9.29
N ILE A 18 20.32 -22.79 9.26
CA ILE A 18 20.99 -23.56 10.34
C ILE A 18 20.95 -22.77 11.67
N LEU A 19 21.07 -21.44 11.61
CA LEU A 19 21.01 -20.55 12.78
C LEU A 19 19.55 -20.26 13.24
N GLY A 20 18.53 -20.91 12.68
CA GLY A 20 17.13 -20.70 13.02
C GLY A 20 16.59 -19.32 12.63
N ARG A 21 17.29 -18.59 11.72
CA ARG A 21 16.90 -17.25 11.27
C ARG A 21 16.26 -17.29 9.88
N ASN A 22 15.20 -16.53 9.70
CA ASN A 22 14.65 -16.25 8.37
C ASN A 22 15.58 -15.26 7.65
N GLY A 23 16.01 -15.58 6.44
CA GLY A 23 17.07 -14.89 5.70
C GLY A 23 16.87 -13.37 5.50
N GLY A 24 15.65 -12.86 5.50
CA GLY A 24 15.35 -11.45 5.25
C GLY A 24 16.04 -10.92 3.98
N SER A 25 16.53 -9.71 4.03
CA SER A 25 17.21 -9.06 2.90
C SER A 25 18.74 -9.33 2.82
N LEU A 26 19.34 -10.01 3.80
CA LEU A 26 20.79 -10.18 3.88
C LEU A 26 21.40 -10.98 2.71
N PRO A 27 20.84 -12.12 2.29
CA PRO A 27 21.36 -12.87 1.14
C PRO A 27 21.42 -12.03 -0.14
N GLY A 28 20.33 -11.29 -0.42
CA GLY A 28 20.26 -10.40 -1.57
C GLY A 28 21.21 -9.22 -1.45
N LYS A 29 21.35 -8.61 -0.26
CA LYS A 29 22.29 -7.51 -0.02
C LYS A 29 23.73 -7.88 -0.40
N ILE A 30 24.17 -9.07 -0.01
CA ILE A 30 25.53 -9.54 -0.34
C ILE A 30 25.62 -9.88 -1.83
N ALA A 31 24.65 -10.57 -2.38
CA ALA A 31 24.64 -10.94 -3.80
C ALA A 31 24.61 -9.71 -4.72
N VAL A 32 23.82 -8.69 -4.41
CA VAL A 32 23.77 -7.41 -5.18
C VAL A 32 25.08 -6.65 -5.04
N LYS A 33 25.75 -6.68 -3.87
CA LYS A 33 27.08 -6.09 -3.71
C LYS A 33 28.12 -6.74 -4.62
N ILE A 34 28.03 -8.07 -4.84
CA ILE A 34 28.93 -8.81 -5.77
C ILE A 34 28.54 -8.53 -7.23
N CYS A 35 27.24 -8.52 -7.54
CA CYS A 35 26.72 -8.31 -8.88
C CYS A 35 25.52 -7.33 -8.85
N PRO A 36 25.73 -6.01 -9.04
CA PRO A 36 24.67 -5.00 -8.97
C PRO A 36 23.50 -5.21 -9.95
N ILE A 37 23.78 -5.84 -11.10
CA ILE A 37 22.78 -6.15 -12.12
C ILE A 37 22.30 -7.62 -12.05
N LEU A 38 22.34 -8.22 -10.86
CA LEU A 38 22.01 -9.64 -10.64
C LEU A 38 20.61 -10.00 -11.19
N LEU A 39 19.64 -9.09 -11.05
CA LEU A 39 18.27 -9.31 -11.53
C LEU A 39 18.18 -9.64 -13.01
N LYS A 40 19.09 -9.14 -13.84
CA LYS A 40 19.15 -9.38 -15.29
C LYS A 40 19.35 -10.85 -15.66
N TYR A 41 19.95 -11.64 -14.77
CA TYR A 41 20.36 -13.02 -15.10
C TYR A 41 19.27 -14.04 -14.74
N PHE A 42 18.27 -13.68 -13.94
CA PHE A 42 17.18 -14.60 -13.64
C PHE A 42 16.31 -14.90 -14.86
N LYS A 43 15.91 -16.15 -14.98
CA LYS A 43 14.95 -16.62 -15.97
C LYS A 43 13.56 -16.53 -15.35
N TYR A 44 12.90 -15.41 -15.63
CA TYR A 44 11.59 -15.07 -15.08
C TYR A 44 10.48 -15.94 -15.69
N PRO A 45 9.43 -16.29 -14.90
CA PRO A 45 8.24 -16.90 -15.46
C PRO A 45 7.51 -15.92 -16.40
N GLN A 46 6.70 -16.46 -17.33
CA GLN A 46 5.93 -15.62 -18.27
C GLN A 46 4.97 -14.66 -17.56
N LYS A 47 4.43 -15.08 -16.39
CA LYS A 47 3.59 -14.23 -15.55
C LYS A 47 4.44 -13.64 -14.44
N THR A 48 5.13 -12.55 -14.75
CA THR A 48 5.91 -11.76 -13.79
C THR A 48 5.25 -10.41 -13.60
N ILE A 49 4.62 -10.23 -12.46
CA ILE A 49 3.76 -9.12 -12.12
C ILE A 49 4.47 -8.23 -11.10
N LEU A 50 4.58 -6.94 -11.38
CA LEU A 50 5.13 -5.94 -10.45
C LEU A 50 3.99 -5.05 -9.95
N VAL A 51 3.97 -4.77 -8.66
CA VAL A 51 3.00 -3.85 -8.05
C VAL A 51 3.75 -2.73 -7.35
N THR A 52 3.48 -1.49 -7.75
CA THR A 52 4.12 -0.28 -7.21
C THR A 52 3.11 0.83 -6.92
N GLY A 53 3.59 1.94 -6.35
CA GLY A 53 2.80 3.10 -5.93
C GLY A 53 2.96 3.36 -4.42
N THR A 54 2.46 4.47 -3.91
CA THR A 54 2.70 4.88 -2.52
C THR A 54 1.91 4.04 -1.51
N ASN A 55 0.61 3.89 -1.72
CA ASN A 55 -0.29 3.12 -0.85
C ASN A 55 -0.92 1.95 -1.59
N GLY A 56 -1.30 0.89 -0.86
CA GLY A 56 -2.01 -0.25 -1.43
C GLY A 56 -1.13 -1.33 -2.05
N LYS A 57 0.17 -1.12 -2.27
CA LYS A 57 1.11 -2.09 -2.88
C LYS A 57 0.98 -3.50 -2.32
N THR A 58 1.16 -3.63 -1.01
CA THR A 58 1.15 -4.93 -0.33
C THR A 58 -0.21 -5.62 -0.42
N SER A 59 -1.30 -4.85 -0.25
CA SER A 59 -2.66 -5.40 -0.35
C SER A 59 -2.95 -5.90 -1.76
N THR A 60 -2.68 -5.08 -2.78
CA THR A 60 -2.88 -5.45 -4.19
C THR A 60 -2.01 -6.64 -4.59
N ALA A 61 -0.72 -6.64 -4.23
CA ALA A 61 0.18 -7.76 -4.53
C ALA A 61 -0.28 -9.06 -3.87
N ASN A 62 -0.74 -9.00 -2.60
CA ASN A 62 -1.24 -10.17 -1.90
C ASN A 62 -2.58 -10.67 -2.45
N LEU A 63 -3.49 -9.79 -2.84
CA LEU A 63 -4.74 -10.16 -3.51
C LEU A 63 -4.45 -10.91 -4.82
N ILE A 64 -3.57 -10.39 -5.66
CA ILE A 64 -3.14 -11.02 -6.89
C ILE A 64 -2.48 -12.38 -6.60
N TYR A 65 -1.51 -12.41 -5.69
CA TYR A 65 -0.77 -13.61 -5.32
C TYR A 65 -1.71 -14.72 -4.84
N GLN A 66 -2.61 -14.43 -3.90
CA GLN A 66 -3.56 -15.41 -3.35
C GLN A 66 -4.56 -15.87 -4.41
N SER A 67 -5.00 -15.00 -5.33
CA SER A 67 -5.89 -15.38 -6.44
C SER A 67 -5.23 -16.39 -7.38
N PHE A 68 -3.96 -16.19 -7.73
CA PHE A 68 -3.24 -17.18 -8.53
C PHE A 68 -2.96 -18.48 -7.78
N GLU A 69 -2.61 -18.45 -6.49
CA GLU A 69 -2.47 -19.65 -5.66
C GLU A 69 -3.79 -20.43 -5.58
N LYS A 70 -4.90 -19.75 -5.33
CA LYS A 70 -6.22 -20.37 -5.26
C LYS A 70 -6.66 -20.97 -6.60
N ALA A 71 -6.24 -20.37 -7.71
CA ALA A 71 -6.45 -20.88 -9.06
C ALA A 71 -5.52 -22.07 -9.42
N GLY A 72 -4.66 -22.51 -8.51
CA GLY A 72 -3.78 -23.68 -8.67
C GLY A 72 -2.42 -23.41 -9.29
N TYR A 73 -2.04 -22.15 -9.50
CA TYR A 73 -0.69 -21.81 -9.98
C TYR A 73 0.33 -21.88 -8.85
N LYS A 74 1.52 -22.37 -9.18
CA LYS A 74 2.68 -22.28 -8.28
C LYS A 74 3.18 -20.82 -8.26
N SER A 75 2.80 -20.09 -7.24
CA SER A 75 3.08 -18.66 -7.13
C SER A 75 4.19 -18.35 -6.13
N VAL A 76 4.95 -17.29 -6.38
CA VAL A 76 5.99 -16.76 -5.47
C VAL A 76 5.76 -15.26 -5.31
N SER A 77 5.83 -14.75 -4.06
CA SER A 77 5.69 -13.32 -3.75
C SER A 77 6.56 -12.90 -2.57
N ASN A 78 6.93 -11.60 -2.54
CA ASN A 78 7.55 -10.95 -1.38
C ASN A 78 6.51 -10.36 -0.42
N SER A 79 5.47 -11.11 -0.12
CA SER A 79 4.27 -10.73 0.66
C SER A 79 4.52 -10.10 2.03
N ARG A 80 5.77 -10.14 2.53
CA ARG A 80 6.18 -9.57 3.83
C ARG A 80 6.71 -8.13 3.73
N GLY A 81 6.62 -7.48 2.54
CA GLY A 81 7.00 -6.08 2.37
C GLY A 81 8.50 -5.82 2.14
N ASP A 82 9.30 -6.85 1.81
CA ASP A 82 10.71 -6.70 1.38
C ASP A 82 10.77 -6.20 -0.09
N ASN A 83 10.31 -4.96 -0.33
CA ASN A 83 10.05 -4.39 -1.67
C ASN A 83 11.22 -3.63 -2.29
N ILE A 84 12.38 -3.59 -1.61
CA ILE A 84 13.62 -3.03 -2.13
C ILE A 84 14.49 -4.10 -2.78
N ILE A 85 15.50 -3.66 -3.57
CA ILE A 85 16.37 -4.54 -4.36
C ILE A 85 16.95 -5.72 -3.56
N ASN A 86 17.34 -5.51 -2.30
CA ASN A 86 17.94 -6.54 -1.46
C ASN A 86 16.94 -7.64 -1.08
N GLY A 87 15.70 -7.27 -0.75
CA GLY A 87 14.61 -8.19 -0.42
C GLY A 87 14.17 -9.00 -1.64
N ILE A 88 13.94 -8.31 -2.76
CA ILE A 88 13.59 -8.93 -4.05
C ILE A 88 14.68 -9.92 -4.46
N SER A 89 15.95 -9.53 -4.41
CA SER A 89 17.07 -10.42 -4.75
C SER A 89 17.14 -11.63 -3.83
N SER A 90 16.90 -11.48 -2.52
CA SER A 90 16.83 -12.61 -1.58
C SER A 90 15.74 -13.60 -1.94
N LEU A 91 14.55 -13.09 -2.30
CA LEU A 91 13.42 -13.91 -2.73
C LEU A 91 13.75 -14.71 -4.00
N LEU A 92 14.32 -14.04 -5.01
CA LEU A 92 14.67 -14.69 -6.28
C LEU A 92 15.77 -15.74 -6.08
N ILE A 93 16.82 -15.45 -5.30
CA ILE A 93 17.87 -16.39 -4.94
C ILE A 93 17.28 -17.62 -4.25
N LYS A 94 16.35 -17.41 -3.29
CA LYS A 94 15.70 -18.50 -2.55
C LYS A 94 14.91 -19.42 -3.48
N ASN A 95 14.19 -18.85 -4.44
CA ASN A 95 13.24 -19.57 -5.30
C ASN A 95 13.79 -19.94 -6.68
N SER A 96 15.08 -19.77 -6.94
CA SER A 96 15.71 -20.14 -8.20
C SER A 96 16.60 -21.39 -8.08
N SER A 97 16.81 -22.06 -9.20
CA SER A 97 17.85 -23.06 -9.38
C SER A 97 19.24 -22.43 -9.60
N LEU A 98 20.31 -23.21 -9.68
CA LEU A 98 21.67 -22.71 -9.91
C LEU A 98 21.86 -22.15 -11.33
N ASP A 99 21.00 -22.49 -12.27
CA ASP A 99 20.95 -21.93 -13.62
C ASP A 99 20.04 -20.70 -13.73
N PHE A 100 19.71 -20.07 -12.61
CA PHE A 100 18.86 -18.87 -12.47
C PHE A 100 17.38 -19.03 -12.84
N LYS A 101 16.90 -20.23 -13.11
CA LYS A 101 15.48 -20.46 -13.39
C LYS A 101 14.67 -20.30 -12.10
N ILE A 102 13.68 -19.40 -12.11
CA ILE A 102 12.75 -19.20 -11.00
C ILE A 102 11.74 -20.35 -11.03
N ASN A 103 11.59 -21.06 -9.91
CA ASN A 103 10.73 -22.24 -9.77
C ASN A 103 9.29 -21.84 -9.41
N ALA A 104 8.65 -21.08 -10.28
CA ALA A 104 7.26 -20.64 -10.16
C ALA A 104 6.61 -20.49 -11.53
N ASP A 105 5.28 -20.63 -11.58
CA ASP A 105 4.47 -20.31 -12.76
C ASP A 105 4.13 -18.81 -12.78
N VAL A 106 3.99 -18.21 -11.59
CA VAL A 106 3.66 -16.81 -11.39
C VAL A 106 4.60 -16.20 -10.35
N LEU A 107 5.13 -15.04 -10.67
CA LEU A 107 5.93 -14.22 -9.75
C LEU A 107 5.21 -12.89 -9.53
N VAL A 108 4.81 -12.61 -8.29
CA VAL A 108 4.19 -11.33 -7.91
C VAL A 108 5.12 -10.58 -6.97
N LEU A 109 5.62 -9.43 -7.42
CA LEU A 109 6.55 -8.62 -6.65
C LEU A 109 5.92 -7.27 -6.29
N GLU A 110 5.82 -7.02 -4.99
CA GLU A 110 5.72 -5.65 -4.48
C GLU A 110 7.07 -4.96 -4.69
N VAL A 111 7.08 -3.80 -5.35
CA VAL A 111 8.31 -3.09 -5.68
C VAL A 111 8.19 -1.62 -5.24
N ASP A 112 9.18 -1.17 -4.49
CA ASP A 112 9.34 0.25 -4.14
C ASP A 112 9.55 1.09 -5.40
N GLU A 113 9.06 2.30 -5.44
CA GLU A 113 9.00 3.19 -6.61
C GLU A 113 10.40 3.45 -7.20
N LEU A 114 11.39 3.76 -6.35
CA LEU A 114 12.77 3.98 -6.79
C LEU A 114 13.45 2.68 -7.21
N THR A 115 13.09 1.58 -6.57
CA THR A 115 13.57 0.24 -6.93
C THR A 115 13.03 -0.14 -8.30
N LEU A 116 11.75 0.11 -8.58
CA LEU A 116 11.16 -0.09 -9.91
C LEU A 116 11.91 0.73 -10.97
N ALA A 117 11.99 2.04 -10.78
CA ALA A 117 12.62 2.95 -11.75
C ALA A 117 14.06 2.54 -12.13
N LYS A 118 14.83 2.01 -11.16
CA LYS A 118 16.23 1.60 -11.39
C LYS A 118 16.36 0.20 -12.00
N ASN A 119 15.45 -0.71 -11.68
CA ASN A 119 15.66 -2.14 -11.93
C ASN A 119 14.71 -2.73 -12.97
N LEU A 120 13.68 -1.99 -13.42
CA LEU A 120 12.77 -2.43 -14.46
C LEU A 120 13.48 -2.96 -15.71
N PRO A 121 14.58 -2.35 -16.21
CA PRO A 121 15.31 -2.88 -17.37
C PRO A 121 15.95 -4.25 -17.15
N TYR A 122 16.04 -4.70 -15.90
CA TYR A 122 16.64 -5.99 -15.52
C TYR A 122 15.60 -7.05 -15.14
N ILE A 123 14.33 -6.69 -15.09
CA ILE A 123 13.23 -7.60 -14.74
C ILE A 123 12.37 -7.79 -15.98
N ASN A 124 12.22 -9.04 -16.42
CA ASN A 124 11.31 -9.36 -17.52
C ASN A 124 9.86 -9.43 -17.00
N ALA A 125 9.28 -8.25 -16.75
CA ALA A 125 7.91 -8.13 -16.26
C ALA A 125 6.91 -8.23 -17.40
N SER A 126 5.87 -9.06 -17.22
CA SER A 126 4.72 -9.13 -18.14
C SER A 126 3.67 -8.07 -17.82
N ASP A 127 3.54 -7.72 -16.55
CA ASP A 127 2.49 -6.84 -16.03
C ASP A 127 3.05 -5.90 -14.95
N ILE A 128 2.62 -4.65 -14.99
CA ILE A 128 2.93 -3.66 -13.94
C ILE A 128 1.62 -3.02 -13.50
N VAL A 129 1.35 -3.04 -12.20
CA VAL A 129 0.22 -2.33 -11.57
C VAL A 129 0.77 -1.12 -10.82
N ILE A 130 0.23 0.06 -11.11
CA ILE A 130 0.54 1.30 -10.39
C ILE A 130 -0.73 1.77 -9.67
N THR A 131 -0.70 1.77 -8.34
CA THR A 131 -1.88 2.01 -7.52
C THR A 131 -2.19 3.50 -7.36
N ASN A 132 -1.25 4.29 -6.89
CA ASN A 132 -1.39 5.72 -6.63
C ASN A 132 -0.03 6.35 -6.30
N PHE A 133 0.05 7.70 -6.39
CA PHE A 133 1.18 8.45 -5.87
C PHE A 133 0.73 9.52 -4.89
N PHE A 134 1.22 9.42 -3.67
CA PHE A 134 1.05 10.39 -2.60
C PHE A 134 2.39 10.87 -2.10
N ARG A 135 2.41 12.04 -1.48
CA ARG A 135 3.56 12.48 -0.70
C ARG A 135 3.86 11.44 0.38
N ASP A 136 5.04 10.88 0.32
CA ASP A 136 5.59 9.96 1.31
C ASP A 136 6.89 10.60 1.86
N GLN A 137 7.62 9.92 2.70
CA GLN A 137 8.82 10.36 3.38
C GLN A 137 9.81 11.11 2.47
N LEU A 138 9.78 12.45 2.49
CA LEU A 138 10.61 13.31 1.62
C LEU A 138 12.11 13.09 1.78
N ASP A 139 12.56 12.75 2.99
CA ASP A 139 13.95 12.47 3.33
C ASP A 139 14.49 11.20 2.67
N ARG A 140 13.63 10.23 2.34
CA ARG A 140 14.03 8.97 1.68
C ARG A 140 13.89 9.00 0.17
N VAL A 141 12.87 9.66 -0.30
CA VAL A 141 12.36 9.47 -1.66
C VAL A 141 12.54 10.75 -2.50
N GLY A 142 12.70 11.91 -1.84
CA GLY A 142 12.70 13.22 -2.47
C GLY A 142 11.30 13.65 -2.90
N GLU A 143 11.23 14.66 -3.76
CA GLU A 143 9.96 15.15 -4.27
C GLU A 143 9.26 14.10 -5.15
N MET A 144 7.96 13.93 -4.96
CA MET A 144 7.10 12.97 -5.65
C MET A 144 7.24 13.06 -7.17
N GLU A 145 7.26 14.27 -7.72
CA GLU A 145 7.40 14.48 -9.18
C GLU A 145 8.71 13.90 -9.72
N THR A 146 9.81 14.03 -8.99
CA THR A 146 11.10 13.43 -9.37
C THR A 146 11.01 11.90 -9.50
N ILE A 147 10.25 11.26 -8.62
CA ILE A 147 10.06 9.81 -8.65
C ILE A 147 9.20 9.40 -9.82
N ILE A 148 8.09 10.10 -10.01
CA ILE A 148 7.16 9.85 -11.13
C ILE A 148 7.92 9.95 -12.46
N LEU A 149 8.73 10.99 -12.65
CA LEU A 149 9.54 11.16 -13.86
C LEU A 149 10.57 10.02 -14.04
N LYS A 150 11.19 9.52 -12.96
CA LYS A 150 12.11 8.37 -13.05
C LYS A 150 11.38 7.10 -13.47
N ILE A 151 10.18 6.86 -12.93
CA ILE A 151 9.34 5.72 -13.33
C ILE A 151 8.92 5.88 -14.79
N GLN A 152 8.42 7.04 -15.17
CA GLN A 152 8.03 7.35 -16.56
C GLN A 152 9.16 7.03 -17.54
N ASN A 153 10.38 7.49 -17.24
CA ASN A 153 11.55 7.22 -18.07
C ASN A 153 11.88 5.72 -18.14
N SER A 154 11.70 4.97 -17.06
CA SER A 154 11.93 3.51 -17.08
C SER A 154 10.89 2.74 -17.87
N LEU A 155 9.67 3.30 -18.01
CA LEU A 155 8.57 2.70 -18.76
C LEU A 155 8.61 2.96 -20.27
N LEU A 156 9.44 3.88 -20.76
CA LEU A 156 9.47 4.24 -22.21
C LEU A 156 9.73 3.04 -23.12
N ASN A 157 10.51 2.07 -22.67
CA ASN A 157 10.84 0.84 -23.41
C ASN A 157 10.12 -0.41 -22.85
N TYR A 158 9.08 -0.22 -22.06
CA TYR A 158 8.30 -1.33 -21.52
C TYR A 158 7.23 -1.76 -22.54
N HIS A 159 7.11 -3.06 -22.80
CA HIS A 159 6.23 -3.63 -23.81
C HIS A 159 5.15 -4.57 -23.23
N GLY A 160 5.06 -4.70 -21.92
CA GLY A 160 4.04 -5.50 -21.24
C GLY A 160 2.73 -4.75 -21.05
N ARG A 161 1.91 -5.24 -20.12
CA ARG A 161 0.65 -4.60 -19.74
C ARG A 161 0.86 -3.68 -18.55
N LEU A 162 0.31 -2.48 -18.62
CA LEU A 162 0.41 -1.45 -17.62
C LEU A 162 -0.99 -1.13 -17.08
N TYR A 163 -1.24 -1.49 -15.82
CA TYR A 163 -2.52 -1.25 -15.15
C TYR A 163 -2.43 0.04 -14.35
N LEU A 164 -3.24 1.02 -14.71
CA LEU A 164 -3.18 2.38 -14.16
C LEU A 164 -4.48 2.77 -13.46
N ASN A 165 -4.36 3.40 -12.30
CA ASN A 165 -5.48 4.05 -11.65
C ASN A 165 -5.87 5.33 -12.41
N GLU A 166 -7.01 5.29 -13.10
CA GLU A 166 -7.54 6.40 -13.91
C GLU A 166 -7.89 7.62 -13.05
N ASP A 167 -8.33 7.37 -11.80
CA ASP A 167 -8.77 8.40 -10.87
C ASP A 167 -7.60 9.14 -10.19
N ASP A 168 -6.35 8.70 -10.42
CA ASP A 168 -5.15 9.39 -9.95
C ASP A 168 -4.44 10.11 -11.12
N PRO A 169 -4.45 11.46 -11.19
CA PRO A 169 -3.81 12.19 -12.28
C PRO A 169 -2.30 11.92 -12.38
N ASN A 170 -1.64 11.62 -11.25
CA ASN A 170 -0.22 11.29 -11.20
C ASN A 170 0.08 9.90 -11.78
N VAL A 171 -0.89 8.99 -11.76
CA VAL A 171 -0.79 7.64 -12.36
C VAL A 171 -1.30 7.65 -13.78
N ASN A 172 -2.47 8.24 -14.03
CA ASN A 172 -3.08 8.26 -15.37
C ASN A 172 -2.19 8.94 -16.41
N ARG A 173 -1.32 9.89 -15.99
CA ARG A 173 -0.36 10.53 -16.90
C ARG A 173 0.49 9.54 -17.71
N PHE A 174 0.78 8.35 -17.17
CA PHE A 174 1.58 7.34 -17.89
C PHE A 174 0.93 6.86 -19.17
N ALA A 175 -0.41 6.87 -19.27
CA ALA A 175 -1.12 6.55 -20.49
C ALA A 175 -0.78 7.50 -21.66
N HIS A 176 -0.47 8.76 -21.33
CA HIS A 176 -0.07 9.75 -22.33
C HIS A 176 1.38 9.61 -22.79
N PHE A 177 2.28 9.17 -21.91
CA PHE A 177 3.72 9.15 -22.17
C PHE A 177 4.26 7.77 -22.57
N VAL A 178 3.63 6.68 -22.13
CA VAL A 178 4.07 5.32 -22.43
C VAL A 178 3.34 4.80 -23.67
N LYS A 179 4.08 4.59 -24.78
CA LYS A 179 3.50 4.26 -26.10
C LYS A 179 3.66 2.79 -26.48
N ASN A 180 4.55 2.06 -25.81
CA ASN A 180 4.91 0.69 -26.21
C ASN A 180 4.20 -0.38 -25.35
N ALA A 181 3.57 0.00 -24.26
CA ALA A 181 2.81 -0.93 -23.39
C ALA A 181 1.33 -0.97 -23.77
N GLU A 182 0.68 -2.09 -23.51
CA GLU A 182 -0.78 -2.18 -23.46
C GLU A 182 -1.25 -1.52 -22.14
N VAL A 183 -1.87 -0.35 -22.25
CA VAL A 183 -2.43 0.36 -21.09
C VAL A 183 -3.83 -0.16 -20.81
N ILE A 184 -4.10 -0.46 -19.56
CA ILE A 184 -5.40 -0.91 -19.02
C ILE A 184 -5.69 -0.04 -17.81
N THR A 185 -6.81 0.66 -17.82
CA THR A 185 -7.16 1.57 -16.73
C THR A 185 -8.22 0.96 -15.80
N PHE A 186 -8.14 1.33 -14.53
CA PHE A 186 -9.13 0.97 -13.53
C PHE A 186 -9.51 2.17 -12.67
N GLY A 187 -10.72 2.17 -12.17
CA GLY A 187 -11.26 3.23 -11.33
C GLY A 187 -12.44 2.77 -10.48
N VAL A 188 -13.02 3.70 -9.75
CA VAL A 188 -14.15 3.46 -8.83
C VAL A 188 -15.22 4.51 -9.09
N GLU A 189 -16.48 4.10 -9.18
CA GLU A 189 -17.61 5.03 -9.33
C GLU A 189 -17.70 6.00 -8.15
N LYS A 190 -18.42 7.11 -8.33
CA LYS A 190 -18.69 8.07 -7.25
C LYS A 190 -19.35 7.37 -6.06
N VAL A 191 -18.70 7.42 -4.90
CA VAL A 191 -19.24 6.82 -3.66
C VAL A 191 -19.97 7.87 -2.81
N PRO A 192 -20.83 7.46 -1.85
CA PRO A 192 -21.59 8.39 -1.02
C PRO A 192 -20.71 9.38 -0.21
N HIS A 193 -19.48 9.00 0.12
CA HIS A 193 -18.53 9.83 0.87
C HIS A 193 -17.67 10.74 -0.02
N SER A 194 -17.83 10.69 -1.34
CA SER A 194 -17.12 11.58 -2.28
C SER A 194 -17.50 13.03 -2.02
N LYS A 195 -16.52 13.92 -2.07
CA LYS A 195 -16.69 15.36 -1.76
C LYS A 195 -16.42 16.20 -3.03
N GLU A 196 -17.17 17.27 -3.21
CA GLU A 196 -16.93 18.24 -4.29
C GLU A 196 -15.69 19.12 -4.01
N LYS A 197 -15.31 19.25 -2.74
CA LYS A 197 -14.12 19.99 -2.32
C LYS A 197 -13.27 19.12 -1.41
N SER A 198 -11.97 19.17 -1.58
CA SER A 198 -11.02 18.52 -0.69
C SER A 198 -10.27 19.58 0.12
N GLU A 199 -10.20 19.38 1.44
CA GLU A 199 -9.38 20.14 2.37
C GLU A 199 -8.01 19.51 2.59
N GLU A 200 -7.77 18.35 1.98
CA GLU A 200 -6.52 17.62 2.08
C GLU A 200 -5.46 18.22 1.13
N ALA A 201 -4.19 17.89 1.39
CA ALA A 201 -3.09 18.27 0.50
C ALA A 201 -3.35 17.78 -0.94
N LYS A 202 -3.31 18.70 -1.90
CA LYS A 202 -3.67 18.45 -3.30
C LYS A 202 -2.43 18.19 -4.14
N GLU A 203 -1.96 16.97 -4.17
CA GLU A 203 -0.75 16.57 -4.91
C GLU A 203 -0.99 16.41 -6.41
N GLY A 204 -2.25 16.29 -6.84
CA GLY A 204 -2.68 16.25 -8.25
C GLY A 204 -3.37 17.54 -8.71
N ARG A 205 -2.90 18.71 -8.26
CA ARG A 205 -3.55 19.98 -8.57
C ARG A 205 -3.32 20.45 -10.01
N PHE A 206 -2.15 20.16 -10.57
CA PHE A 206 -1.78 20.65 -11.88
C PHE A 206 -1.73 19.52 -12.92
N CYS A 207 -2.16 19.85 -14.12
CA CYS A 207 -2.12 18.95 -15.27
C CYS A 207 -0.67 18.53 -15.58
N PRO A 208 -0.35 17.24 -15.58
CA PRO A 208 1.01 16.76 -15.87
C PRO A 208 1.39 16.91 -17.35
N VAL A 209 0.44 17.24 -18.23
CA VAL A 209 0.65 17.40 -19.67
C VAL A 209 0.93 18.87 -20.04
N CYS A 210 0.11 19.82 -19.55
CA CYS A 210 0.21 21.23 -19.96
C CYS A 210 0.49 22.21 -18.80
N GLY A 211 0.50 21.74 -17.54
CA GLY A 211 0.79 22.58 -16.36
C GLY A 211 -0.39 23.41 -15.85
N SER A 212 -1.54 23.43 -16.54
CA SER A 212 -2.74 24.15 -16.10
C SER A 212 -3.37 23.48 -14.87
N GLU A 213 -4.21 24.19 -14.14
CA GLU A 213 -4.92 23.62 -13.01
C GLU A 213 -5.93 22.56 -13.46
N LEU A 214 -6.00 21.45 -12.71
CA LEU A 214 -7.03 20.43 -12.89
C LEU A 214 -8.27 20.79 -12.10
N ILE A 215 -9.43 20.66 -12.72
CA ILE A 215 -10.73 20.77 -12.06
C ILE A 215 -11.20 19.36 -11.71
N HIS A 216 -11.58 19.17 -10.46
CA HIS A 216 -12.17 17.93 -10.00
C HIS A 216 -13.69 18.06 -9.92
N ASP A 217 -14.40 17.15 -10.55
CA ASP A 217 -15.85 17.04 -10.46
C ASP A 217 -16.24 16.50 -9.07
N TYR A 218 -15.41 15.60 -8.53
CA TYR A 218 -15.44 15.14 -7.13
C TYR A 218 -14.12 14.49 -6.72
N TYR A 219 -13.90 14.43 -5.43
CA TYR A 219 -12.81 13.72 -4.78
C TYR A 219 -13.36 12.48 -4.07
N GLN A 220 -12.76 11.31 -4.27
CA GLN A 220 -13.03 10.11 -3.49
C GLN A 220 -12.30 10.21 -2.13
N TYR A 221 -11.00 10.48 -2.22
CA TYR A 221 -10.13 10.78 -1.07
C TYR A 221 -8.86 11.50 -1.56
N SER A 222 -8.34 12.43 -0.79
CA SER A 222 -7.20 13.28 -1.15
C SER A 222 -7.37 13.89 -2.54
N HIS A 223 -6.47 13.60 -3.50
CA HIS A 223 -6.54 14.06 -4.89
C HIS A 223 -7.12 13.01 -5.87
N ILE A 224 -7.46 11.83 -5.35
CA ILE A 224 -8.07 10.75 -6.15
C ILE A 224 -9.53 11.08 -6.41
N GLY A 225 -9.95 11.01 -7.67
CA GLY A 225 -11.34 11.26 -8.05
C GLY A 225 -11.51 11.54 -9.54
N LYS A 226 -12.64 12.12 -9.91
CA LYS A 226 -12.95 12.51 -11.29
C LYS A 226 -12.44 13.91 -11.55
N TYR A 227 -11.64 14.08 -12.59
CA TYR A 227 -11.00 15.36 -12.94
C TYR A 227 -10.89 15.57 -14.45
N HIS A 228 -10.71 16.83 -14.84
CA HIS A 228 -10.39 17.22 -16.21
C HIS A 228 -9.50 18.47 -16.23
N CYS A 229 -8.71 18.62 -17.31
CA CYS A 229 -7.93 19.82 -17.56
C CYS A 229 -8.75 20.83 -18.39
N ILE A 230 -8.69 22.10 -18.02
CA ILE A 230 -9.36 23.18 -18.77
C ILE A 230 -8.64 23.59 -20.04
N SER A 231 -7.38 23.17 -20.23
CA SER A 231 -6.49 23.68 -21.30
C SER A 231 -6.03 22.60 -22.27
N CYS A 232 -6.24 21.31 -21.97
CA CYS A 232 -5.93 20.18 -22.86
C CYS A 232 -6.84 19.00 -22.57
N ASP A 233 -6.71 17.92 -23.36
CA ASP A 233 -7.61 16.74 -23.30
C ASP A 233 -7.27 15.77 -22.14
N PHE A 234 -6.40 16.17 -21.20
CA PHE A 234 -6.07 15.32 -20.05
C PHE A 234 -7.23 15.29 -19.07
N SER A 235 -7.80 14.12 -18.89
CA SER A 235 -8.97 13.88 -18.01
C SER A 235 -8.94 12.47 -17.43
N SER A 236 -9.74 12.27 -16.40
CA SER A 236 -10.12 10.96 -15.93
C SER A 236 -11.33 10.50 -16.74
N ASP A 237 -11.12 9.66 -17.75
CA ASP A 237 -12.16 9.14 -18.63
C ASP A 237 -12.88 7.93 -18.00
N LEU A 238 -13.68 7.21 -18.79
CA LEU A 238 -14.28 5.96 -18.34
C LEU A 238 -13.19 4.88 -18.32
N PRO A 239 -12.86 4.32 -17.13
CA PRO A 239 -11.84 3.28 -17.05
C PRO A 239 -12.24 2.02 -17.83
N ASP A 240 -11.24 1.23 -18.27
CA ASP A 240 -11.48 -0.10 -18.83
C ASP A 240 -12.19 -1.04 -17.86
N PHE A 241 -11.90 -0.89 -16.55
CA PHE A 241 -12.54 -1.61 -15.47
C PHE A 241 -12.94 -0.65 -14.36
N THR A 242 -14.20 -0.74 -13.92
CA THR A 242 -14.75 0.10 -12.85
C THR A 242 -15.38 -0.76 -11.77
N ALA A 243 -15.16 -0.42 -10.50
CA ALA A 243 -15.99 -0.90 -9.41
C ALA A 243 -17.24 -0.03 -9.33
N GLU A 244 -18.41 -0.63 -9.51
CA GLU A 244 -19.73 0.03 -9.48
C GLU A 244 -20.66 -0.63 -8.48
N ASN A 245 -21.78 0.02 -8.15
CA ASN A 245 -22.80 -0.49 -7.23
C ASN A 245 -22.20 -0.92 -5.88
N ILE A 246 -21.31 -0.10 -5.33
CA ILE A 246 -20.59 -0.42 -4.09
C ILE A 246 -21.56 -0.43 -2.92
N ASN A 247 -21.69 -1.60 -2.29
CA ASN A 247 -22.53 -1.79 -1.11
C ASN A 247 -21.66 -2.05 0.14
N TYR A 248 -21.45 -1.02 0.95
CA TYR A 248 -20.65 -1.12 2.17
C TYR A 248 -21.28 -2.03 3.25
N ALA A 249 -22.61 -2.11 3.30
CA ALA A 249 -23.29 -2.96 4.28
C ALA A 249 -23.17 -4.45 3.95
N GLN A 250 -23.27 -4.82 2.67
CA GLN A 250 -23.09 -6.18 2.19
C GLN A 250 -21.64 -6.49 1.85
N LYS A 251 -20.76 -5.48 1.88
CA LYS A 251 -19.37 -5.57 1.48
C LYS A 251 -19.20 -6.18 0.09
N SER A 252 -19.84 -5.60 -0.90
CA SER A 252 -19.80 -6.07 -2.28
C SER A 252 -19.72 -4.92 -3.27
N PHE A 253 -19.23 -5.20 -4.47
CA PHE A 253 -19.27 -4.30 -5.61
C PHE A 253 -19.39 -5.09 -6.91
N ASP A 254 -19.89 -4.43 -7.95
CA ASP A 254 -19.91 -4.97 -9.30
C ASP A 254 -18.63 -4.57 -10.03
N LEU A 255 -17.90 -5.55 -10.57
CA LEU A 255 -16.83 -5.29 -11.51
C LEU A 255 -17.43 -5.12 -12.91
N VAL A 256 -17.24 -3.94 -13.48
CA VAL A 256 -17.75 -3.58 -14.79
C VAL A 256 -16.61 -3.32 -15.77
N SER A 257 -16.71 -3.75 -17.01
CA SER A 257 -15.78 -3.39 -18.08
C SER A 257 -16.56 -2.99 -19.33
N LYS A 258 -16.23 -1.82 -19.91
CA LYS A 258 -16.89 -1.27 -21.09
C LYS A 258 -18.43 -1.28 -20.95
N SER A 259 -18.92 -0.80 -19.82
CA SER A 259 -20.35 -0.74 -19.44
C SER A 259 -21.04 -2.11 -19.35
N LYS A 260 -20.28 -3.20 -19.33
CA LYS A 260 -20.83 -4.55 -19.13
C LYS A 260 -20.35 -5.10 -17.78
N LYS A 261 -21.32 -5.48 -16.93
CA LYS A 261 -21.02 -6.18 -15.69
C LYS A 261 -20.36 -7.52 -15.98
N ILE A 262 -19.20 -7.77 -15.36
CA ILE A 262 -18.48 -9.03 -15.41
C ILE A 262 -18.99 -9.92 -14.29
N CYS A 263 -18.89 -9.46 -13.04
CA CYS A 263 -19.28 -10.21 -11.85
C CYS A 263 -19.60 -9.28 -10.68
N THR A 264 -20.21 -9.85 -9.63
CA THR A 264 -20.25 -9.21 -8.29
C THR A 264 -19.18 -9.86 -7.44
N LEU A 265 -18.39 -9.06 -6.73
CA LEU A 265 -17.34 -9.51 -5.83
C LEU A 265 -17.65 -9.05 -4.41
N HIS A 266 -17.47 -9.97 -3.45
CA HIS A 266 -17.59 -9.69 -2.03
C HIS A 266 -16.21 -9.49 -1.41
N TYR A 267 -16.12 -8.67 -0.37
CA TYR A 267 -14.84 -8.34 0.25
C TYR A 267 -14.96 -8.20 1.78
N ASN A 268 -13.85 -8.37 2.47
CA ASN A 268 -13.79 -8.22 3.93
C ASN A 268 -12.93 -7.03 4.34
N LEU A 269 -13.10 -5.88 3.69
CA LEU A 269 -12.30 -4.68 3.92
C LEU A 269 -13.22 -3.50 4.25
N ALA A 270 -12.70 -2.49 4.95
CA ALA A 270 -13.57 -1.45 5.52
C ALA A 270 -13.47 -0.09 4.82
N ALA A 271 -12.33 0.29 4.24
CA ALA A 271 -12.11 1.64 3.72
C ALA A 271 -12.23 1.73 2.19
N THR A 272 -12.65 2.90 1.68
CA THR A 272 -12.84 3.17 0.24
C THR A 272 -11.58 2.90 -0.59
N TYR A 273 -10.40 3.24 -0.10
CA TYR A 273 -9.15 2.98 -0.83
C TYR A 273 -8.86 1.48 -1.05
N HIS A 274 -9.49 0.59 -0.25
CA HIS A 274 -9.39 -0.84 -0.49
C HIS A 274 -10.16 -1.27 -1.74
N ILE A 275 -11.26 -0.59 -2.10
CA ILE A 275 -11.99 -0.87 -3.34
C ILE A 275 -11.06 -0.68 -4.55
N TYR A 276 -10.22 0.38 -4.56
CA TYR A 276 -9.21 0.56 -5.60
C TYR A 276 -8.22 -0.62 -5.67
N ASN A 277 -7.74 -1.12 -4.51
CA ASN A 277 -6.82 -2.27 -4.48
C ASN A 277 -7.48 -3.55 -5.01
N LEU A 278 -8.75 -3.78 -4.65
CA LEU A 278 -9.57 -4.90 -5.13
C LEU A 278 -9.81 -4.79 -6.63
N THR A 279 -10.17 -3.59 -7.13
CA THR A 279 -10.41 -3.34 -8.56
C THR A 279 -9.14 -3.57 -9.38
N ALA A 280 -8.00 -3.06 -8.93
CA ALA A 280 -6.70 -3.29 -9.58
C ALA A 280 -6.35 -4.78 -9.65
N ALA A 281 -6.53 -5.53 -8.56
CA ALA A 281 -6.29 -6.96 -8.52
C ALA A 281 -7.26 -7.72 -9.42
N SER A 282 -8.56 -7.37 -9.39
CA SER A 282 -9.60 -7.97 -10.25
C SER A 282 -9.30 -7.79 -11.73
N CYS A 283 -8.98 -6.56 -12.12
CA CYS A 283 -8.65 -6.19 -13.48
C CYS A 283 -7.52 -7.07 -14.03
N LEU A 284 -6.42 -7.18 -13.30
CA LEU A 284 -5.28 -8.02 -13.68
C LEU A 284 -5.66 -9.50 -13.73
N CYS A 285 -6.34 -10.02 -12.73
CA CYS A 285 -6.71 -11.43 -12.65
C CYS A 285 -7.68 -11.83 -13.78
N ILE A 286 -8.68 -10.99 -14.09
CA ILE A 286 -9.61 -11.22 -15.22
C ILE A 286 -8.86 -11.21 -16.56
N LYS A 287 -7.89 -10.29 -16.75
CA LYS A 287 -7.03 -10.26 -17.94
C LYS A 287 -6.14 -11.50 -18.08
N HIS A 288 -5.87 -12.20 -16.99
CA HIS A 288 -5.20 -13.50 -16.97
C HIS A 288 -6.17 -14.69 -17.00
N ASN A 289 -7.47 -14.46 -17.24
CA ASN A 289 -8.54 -15.46 -17.32
C ASN A 289 -8.72 -16.29 -16.04
N LEU A 290 -8.51 -15.68 -14.86
CA LEU A 290 -8.89 -16.32 -13.61
C LEU A 290 -10.42 -16.30 -13.47
N ASP A 291 -10.98 -17.38 -12.91
CA ASP A 291 -12.41 -17.51 -12.63
C ASP A 291 -12.83 -16.47 -11.57
N GLU A 292 -13.94 -15.77 -11.80
CA GLU A 292 -14.52 -14.79 -10.90
C GLU A 292 -14.83 -15.36 -9.52
N LYS A 293 -15.20 -16.65 -9.43
CA LYS A 293 -15.46 -17.33 -8.16
C LYS A 293 -14.19 -17.46 -7.31
N VAL A 294 -13.02 -17.59 -7.94
CA VAL A 294 -11.74 -17.60 -7.25
C VAL A 294 -11.47 -16.23 -6.63
N LEU A 295 -11.77 -15.16 -7.37
CA LEU A 295 -11.61 -13.79 -6.86
C LEU A 295 -12.55 -13.52 -5.71
N ASP A 296 -13.82 -13.90 -5.85
CA ASP A 296 -14.85 -13.72 -4.81
C ASP A 296 -14.49 -14.44 -3.51
N ASP A 297 -14.04 -15.69 -3.61
CA ASP A 297 -13.59 -16.46 -2.44
C ASP A 297 -12.34 -15.87 -1.78
N VAL A 298 -11.35 -15.44 -2.56
CA VAL A 298 -10.14 -14.81 -2.00
C VAL A 298 -10.48 -13.48 -1.34
N PHE A 299 -11.27 -12.62 -1.98
CA PHE A 299 -11.52 -11.26 -1.50
C PHE A 299 -12.42 -11.24 -0.26
N SER A 300 -13.41 -12.13 -0.19
CA SER A 300 -14.30 -12.27 0.98
C SER A 300 -13.57 -12.76 2.23
N HIS A 301 -12.46 -13.50 2.07
CA HIS A 301 -11.66 -14.01 3.18
C HIS A 301 -10.31 -13.28 3.33
N PHE A 302 -10.08 -12.22 2.55
CA PHE A 302 -8.80 -11.54 2.56
C PHE A 302 -8.49 -10.86 3.89
N TYR A 303 -7.28 -11.11 4.40
CA TYR A 303 -6.76 -10.47 5.59
C TYR A 303 -5.62 -9.50 5.23
N LEU A 304 -5.75 -8.26 5.64
CA LEU A 304 -4.80 -7.18 5.31
C LEU A 304 -3.40 -7.36 5.91
N GLY A 305 -3.26 -8.27 6.84
CA GLY A 305 -2.00 -8.49 7.57
C GLY A 305 -1.88 -7.61 8.83
N ILE A 306 -0.74 -7.76 9.49
CA ILE A 306 -0.46 -7.13 10.78
C ILE A 306 -0.56 -5.61 10.66
N GLY A 307 -1.30 -5.00 11.59
CA GLY A 307 -1.42 -3.55 11.74
C GLY A 307 -2.14 -2.84 10.60
N ARG A 308 -3.02 -3.52 9.87
CA ARG A 308 -3.86 -2.88 8.83
C ARG A 308 -5.32 -3.15 9.14
N MET A 309 -5.96 -2.21 9.84
CA MET A 309 -7.32 -2.37 10.38
C MET A 309 -7.45 -3.66 11.22
N GLU A 310 -6.38 -4.00 11.93
CA GLU A 310 -6.31 -5.23 12.72
C GLU A 310 -7.07 -5.06 14.03
N THR A 311 -8.09 -5.88 14.24
CA THR A 311 -8.81 -5.93 15.52
C THR A 311 -8.18 -6.99 16.42
N ILE A 312 -7.72 -6.57 17.60
CA ILE A 312 -7.15 -7.46 18.63
C ILE A 312 -8.08 -7.47 19.82
N GLU A 313 -8.51 -8.67 20.24
CA GLU A 313 -9.35 -8.85 21.42
C GLU A 313 -8.49 -9.08 22.66
N VAL A 314 -8.73 -8.27 23.71
CA VAL A 314 -8.01 -8.32 24.99
C VAL A 314 -9.01 -8.12 26.14
N LYS A 315 -9.16 -9.12 27.04
CA LYS A 315 -10.02 -9.02 28.23
C LYS A 315 -11.42 -8.43 27.93
N ASN A 316 -12.10 -8.98 26.95
CA ASN A 316 -13.43 -8.55 26.49
C ASN A 316 -13.49 -7.14 25.86
N LYS A 317 -12.35 -6.54 25.56
CA LYS A 317 -12.24 -5.28 24.80
C LYS A 317 -11.65 -5.53 23.42
N LYS A 318 -12.04 -4.69 22.46
CA LYS A 318 -11.50 -4.71 21.11
C LYS A 318 -10.62 -3.50 20.90
N ILE A 319 -9.42 -3.71 20.42
CA ILE A 319 -8.49 -2.66 20.05
C ILE A 319 -8.30 -2.70 18.53
N LEU A 320 -8.59 -1.60 17.84
CA LEU A 320 -8.27 -1.44 16.43
C LEU A 320 -6.85 -0.90 16.30
N LEU A 321 -5.96 -1.73 15.76
CA LEU A 321 -4.55 -1.39 15.53
C LEU A 321 -4.31 -1.04 14.07
N ASN A 322 -3.68 0.12 13.82
CA ASN A 322 -3.35 0.53 12.47
C ASN A 322 -1.98 1.16 12.32
N LEU A 323 -1.32 0.81 11.19
CA LEU A 323 -0.08 1.40 10.72
C LEU A 323 -0.37 2.67 9.92
N VAL A 324 0.31 3.75 10.24
CA VAL A 324 0.32 5.00 9.45
C VAL A 324 1.75 5.41 9.12
N LYS A 325 1.95 5.98 7.93
CA LYS A 325 3.27 6.45 7.47
C LYS A 325 3.21 7.72 6.64
N ASN A 326 2.03 8.16 6.25
CA ASN A 326 1.79 9.37 5.45
C ASN A 326 0.39 9.95 5.73
N PRO A 327 0.13 11.22 5.32
CA PRO A 327 -1.14 11.88 5.59
C PRO A 327 -2.35 11.17 4.98
N ALA A 328 -2.26 10.76 3.71
CA ALA A 328 -3.38 10.15 2.99
C ALA A 328 -3.86 8.86 3.70
N GLY A 329 -2.91 7.97 4.06
CA GLY A 329 -3.25 6.75 4.80
C GLY A 329 -3.80 7.04 6.20
N ALA A 330 -3.27 8.05 6.91
CA ALA A 330 -3.77 8.46 8.21
C ALA A 330 -5.20 9.01 8.10
N ASN A 331 -5.46 9.93 7.17
CA ASN A 331 -6.77 10.55 6.98
C ASN A 331 -7.86 9.52 6.68
N GLU A 332 -7.60 8.53 5.85
CA GLU A 332 -8.57 7.48 5.53
C GLU A 332 -8.94 6.61 6.75
N ILE A 333 -7.97 6.35 7.63
CA ILE A 333 -8.23 5.63 8.89
C ILE A 333 -9.03 6.49 9.85
N LEU A 334 -8.69 7.78 9.96
CA LEU A 334 -9.41 8.70 10.81
C LEU A 334 -10.87 8.85 10.35
N LYS A 335 -11.14 8.94 9.04
CA LYS A 335 -12.50 8.94 8.49
C LYS A 335 -13.27 7.67 8.85
N TYR A 336 -12.66 6.49 8.68
CA TYR A 336 -13.30 5.24 9.09
C TYR A 336 -13.68 5.25 10.59
N ILE A 337 -12.79 5.76 11.45
CA ILE A 337 -13.03 5.82 12.89
C ILE A 337 -14.07 6.92 13.24
N GLU A 338 -14.14 8.01 12.47
CA GLU A 338 -15.12 9.08 12.66
C GLU A 338 -16.55 8.53 12.62
N ASP A 339 -16.86 7.66 11.67
CA ASP A 339 -18.18 7.05 11.48
C ASP A 339 -18.60 6.12 12.64
N GLU A 340 -17.65 5.68 13.46
CA GLU A 340 -17.96 4.83 14.61
C GLU A 340 -18.59 5.63 15.77
N LYS A 341 -19.72 5.12 16.28
CA LYS A 341 -20.46 5.78 17.37
C LYS A 341 -19.81 5.48 18.74
N GLY A 342 -19.95 6.41 19.67
CA GLY A 342 -19.54 6.26 21.06
C GLY A 342 -18.24 7.00 21.41
N LYS A 343 -17.82 6.85 22.66
CA LYS A 343 -16.57 7.38 23.17
C LYS A 343 -15.37 6.75 22.49
N LYS A 344 -14.30 7.53 22.29
CA LYS A 344 -13.10 7.08 21.57
C LYS A 344 -11.85 7.43 22.34
N SER A 345 -10.98 6.45 22.57
CA SER A 345 -9.69 6.63 23.24
C SER A 345 -8.55 6.04 22.40
N PHE A 346 -7.44 6.77 22.35
CA PHE A 346 -6.33 6.47 21.42
C PHE A 346 -5.01 6.31 22.15
N ILE A 347 -4.18 5.39 21.62
CA ILE A 347 -2.71 5.52 21.65
C ILE A 347 -2.25 5.94 20.27
N ILE A 348 -1.43 7.01 20.19
CA ILE A 348 -0.72 7.37 18.96
C ILE A 348 0.78 7.25 19.23
N LEU A 349 1.42 6.28 18.57
CA LEU A 349 2.84 6.01 18.66
C LEU A 349 3.56 6.55 17.44
N LEU A 350 4.36 7.59 17.63
CA LEU A 350 5.15 8.21 16.56
C LEU A 350 6.64 8.00 16.82
N ASN A 351 7.28 7.26 15.92
CA ASN A 351 8.73 7.11 15.86
C ASN A 351 9.31 7.76 14.60
N ASP A 352 10.59 8.12 14.64
CA ASP A 352 11.41 8.64 13.55
C ASP A 352 12.67 7.81 13.30
N ASN A 353 12.58 6.49 13.53
CA ASN A 353 13.65 5.57 13.18
C ASN A 353 13.83 5.50 11.66
N PHE A 354 14.94 4.95 11.20
CA PHE A 354 15.25 4.87 9.76
C PHE A 354 14.13 4.25 8.92
N ALA A 355 13.43 3.25 9.45
CA ALA A 355 12.32 2.60 8.73
C ALA A 355 10.99 3.37 8.80
N ASP A 356 10.85 4.32 9.74
CA ASP A 356 9.67 5.20 9.86
C ASP A 356 9.79 6.44 8.98
N GLY A 357 11.02 6.82 8.58
CA GLY A 357 11.37 8.12 8.02
C GLY A 357 11.74 9.14 9.09
N LYS A 358 12.74 9.98 8.79
CA LYS A 358 13.22 11.01 9.71
C LYS A 358 12.34 12.25 9.70
N ASP A 359 11.74 12.56 8.56
CA ASP A 359 10.82 13.67 8.40
C ASP A 359 9.45 13.31 8.97
N ILE A 360 9.07 13.98 10.05
CA ILE A 360 7.76 13.85 10.69
C ILE A 360 6.83 15.00 10.34
N SER A 361 7.21 15.92 9.45
CA SER A 361 6.39 17.09 9.08
C SER A 361 5.03 16.71 8.53
N TRP A 362 4.90 15.50 7.98
CA TRP A 362 3.65 14.96 7.45
C TRP A 362 2.49 14.92 8.47
N ILE A 363 2.78 14.91 9.79
CA ILE A 363 1.74 14.93 10.81
C ILE A 363 0.89 16.21 10.77
N TRP A 364 1.44 17.30 10.21
CA TRP A 364 0.73 18.57 10.04
C TRP A 364 -0.25 18.57 8.87
N ASP A 365 -0.07 17.65 7.91
CA ASP A 365 -0.97 17.44 6.79
C ASP A 365 -2.09 16.41 7.12
N VAL A 366 -2.06 15.81 8.32
CA VAL A 366 -3.12 14.91 8.81
C VAL A 366 -4.27 15.74 9.40
N ASN A 367 -5.49 15.48 8.92
CA ASN A 367 -6.70 16.18 9.38
C ASN A 367 -7.29 15.50 10.62
N PHE A 368 -6.60 15.60 11.74
CA PHE A 368 -7.11 15.10 13.03
C PHE A 368 -8.47 15.71 13.39
N GLU A 369 -8.74 16.90 12.90
CA GLU A 369 -9.97 17.67 13.11
C GLU A 369 -11.23 16.90 12.64
N TYR A 370 -11.11 15.96 11.71
CA TYR A 370 -12.22 15.08 11.28
C TYR A 370 -12.71 14.14 12.38
N MET A 371 -11.88 13.83 13.37
CA MET A 371 -12.24 12.90 14.45
C MET A 371 -13.32 13.42 15.40
N GLY A 372 -13.65 14.72 15.32
CA GLY A 372 -14.49 15.35 16.32
C GLY A 372 -13.83 15.33 17.70
N LYS A 373 -14.62 15.33 18.78
CA LYS A 373 -14.07 15.25 20.14
C LYS A 373 -13.74 13.83 20.53
N LEU A 374 -12.50 13.64 21.00
CA LEU A 374 -11.99 12.40 21.58
C LEU A 374 -12.02 12.49 23.11
N ASP A 375 -12.20 11.36 23.78
CA ASP A 375 -12.23 11.32 25.24
C ASP A 375 -10.82 11.32 25.82
N ASN A 376 -9.93 10.48 25.31
CA ASN A 376 -8.55 10.37 25.79
C ASN A 376 -7.56 10.10 24.65
N VAL A 377 -6.40 10.74 24.71
CA VAL A 377 -5.29 10.50 23.78
C VAL A 377 -3.99 10.33 24.55
N ILE A 378 -3.36 9.18 24.39
CA ILE A 378 -2.05 8.84 24.94
C ILE A 378 -1.03 8.87 23.82
N LEU A 379 -0.01 9.70 23.95
CA LEU A 379 1.05 9.86 22.97
C LEU A 379 2.31 9.15 23.46
N THR A 380 2.94 8.36 22.58
CA THR A 380 4.15 7.63 22.91
C THR A 380 5.11 7.56 21.71
N GLY A 381 6.28 6.96 21.91
CA GLY A 381 7.32 6.85 20.89
C GLY A 381 8.39 7.95 21.00
N THR A 382 9.33 7.95 20.03
CA THR A 382 10.47 8.88 20.01
C THR A 382 10.04 10.33 19.83
N ARG A 383 8.92 10.57 19.09
CA ARG A 383 8.35 11.88 18.75
C ARG A 383 6.98 12.14 19.38
N ALA A 384 6.78 11.60 20.59
CA ALA A 384 5.51 11.76 21.31
C ALA A 384 5.14 13.22 21.63
N TYR A 385 6.11 14.09 21.91
CA TYR A 385 5.86 15.49 22.23
C TYR A 385 5.45 16.31 21.00
N GLU A 386 6.07 16.04 19.83
CA GLU A 386 5.69 16.68 18.57
C GLU A 386 4.27 16.27 18.17
N MET A 387 3.93 15.00 18.32
CA MET A 387 2.56 14.52 18.08
C MET A 387 1.58 15.14 19.10
N ALA A 388 1.97 15.26 20.38
CA ALA A 388 1.14 15.92 21.39
C ALA A 388 0.86 17.39 21.04
N THR A 389 1.86 18.10 20.51
CA THR A 389 1.70 19.45 20.01
C THR A 389 0.69 19.51 18.86
N ARG A 390 0.78 18.61 17.88
CA ARG A 390 -0.16 18.54 16.76
C ARG A 390 -1.58 18.21 17.22
N VAL A 391 -1.76 17.23 18.09
CA VAL A 391 -3.08 16.85 18.63
C VAL A 391 -3.67 17.98 19.48
N LYS A 392 -2.87 18.66 20.29
CA LYS A 392 -3.32 19.83 21.07
C LYS A 392 -3.76 20.97 20.16
N PHE A 393 -3.03 21.19 19.06
CA PHE A 393 -3.37 22.23 18.08
C PHE A 393 -4.71 21.96 17.37
N SER A 394 -5.06 20.70 17.14
CA SER A 394 -6.33 20.32 16.53
C SER A 394 -7.55 20.50 17.44
N ARG A 395 -7.35 20.68 18.76
CA ARG A 395 -8.41 20.89 19.77
C ARG A 395 -9.44 19.75 19.85
N ILE A 396 -9.06 18.55 19.42
CA ILE A 396 -9.97 17.38 19.40
C ILE A 396 -10.06 16.65 20.73
N CYS A 397 -9.14 16.91 21.68
CA CYS A 397 -9.09 16.24 22.96
C CYS A 397 -8.57 17.17 24.05
N ASP A 398 -9.23 17.13 25.22
CA ASP A 398 -8.78 17.86 26.41
C ASP A 398 -7.86 16.97 27.29
N ASN A 399 -8.07 15.64 27.28
CA ASN A 399 -7.31 14.66 28.05
C ASN A 399 -6.15 14.10 27.21
N ILE A 400 -5.08 14.87 27.07
CA ILE A 400 -3.87 14.48 26.35
C ILE A 400 -2.78 14.15 27.37
N SER A 401 -2.18 12.96 27.27
CA SER A 401 -1.04 12.53 28.08
C SER A 401 0.11 12.04 27.23
N VAL A 402 1.34 12.22 27.69
CA VAL A 402 2.54 11.67 27.09
C VAL A 402 3.12 10.65 28.04
N GLU A 403 3.22 9.41 27.61
CA GLU A 403 3.81 8.30 28.37
C GLU A 403 4.80 7.54 27.47
N LYS A 404 6.03 7.38 27.96
CA LYS A 404 7.11 6.70 27.19
C LYS A 404 7.07 5.19 27.34
N ASP A 405 6.51 4.70 28.44
CA ASP A 405 6.37 3.27 28.68
C ASP A 405 5.15 2.72 27.96
N ILE A 406 5.38 1.92 26.95
CA ILE A 406 4.32 1.30 26.12
C ILE A 406 3.42 0.40 26.96
N ASP A 407 3.95 -0.27 27.97
CA ASP A 407 3.16 -1.14 28.85
C ASP A 407 2.14 -0.32 29.66
N LYS A 408 2.57 0.81 30.22
CA LYS A 408 1.68 1.75 30.92
C LYS A 408 0.65 2.37 29.96
N CYS A 409 1.05 2.71 28.74
CA CYS A 409 0.11 3.21 27.73
C CYS A 409 -1.04 2.21 27.50
N ILE A 410 -0.71 0.93 27.31
CA ILE A 410 -1.70 -0.11 27.03
C ILE A 410 -2.59 -0.35 28.25
N ASP A 411 -2.02 -0.42 29.46
CA ASP A 411 -2.79 -0.61 30.69
C ASP A 411 -3.76 0.54 30.94
N THR A 412 -3.32 1.79 30.68
CA THR A 412 -4.17 2.98 30.73
C THR A 412 -5.27 2.93 29.66
N LEU A 413 -4.94 2.59 28.41
CA LEU A 413 -5.93 2.48 27.34
C LEU A 413 -7.01 1.43 27.70
N LEU A 414 -6.60 0.28 28.22
CA LEU A 414 -7.51 -0.79 28.64
C LEU A 414 -8.40 -0.41 29.84
N SER A 415 -8.07 0.62 30.61
CA SER A 415 -8.89 1.10 31.72
C SER A 415 -10.10 1.93 31.26
N PHE A 416 -10.07 2.50 30.04
CA PHE A 416 -11.13 3.36 29.54
C PHE A 416 -12.36 2.56 29.07
N ASP A 417 -13.54 3.08 29.35
CA ASP A 417 -14.82 2.58 28.84
C ASP A 417 -15.19 3.30 27.54
N SER A 418 -14.54 2.91 26.46
CA SER A 418 -14.65 3.53 25.14
C SER A 418 -14.21 2.55 24.06
N ASN A 419 -14.43 2.92 22.78
CA ASN A 419 -13.79 2.26 21.65
C ASN A 419 -12.28 2.56 21.67
N LEU A 420 -11.46 1.53 21.53
CA LEU A 420 -10.02 1.63 21.73
C LEU A 420 -9.27 1.54 20.40
N TYR A 421 -8.40 2.51 20.16
CA TYR A 421 -7.63 2.62 18.91
C TYR A 421 -6.15 2.77 19.20
N VAL A 422 -5.33 2.13 18.37
CA VAL A 422 -3.88 2.29 18.38
C VAL A 422 -3.42 2.62 16.97
N ILE A 423 -2.83 3.80 16.80
CA ILE A 423 -2.20 4.23 15.56
C ILE A 423 -0.70 4.27 15.78
N SER A 424 0.07 3.59 14.94
CA SER A 424 1.52 3.46 15.12
C SER A 424 2.27 3.62 13.81
N THR A 425 3.46 4.22 13.86
CA THR A 425 4.45 4.12 12.80
C THR A 425 5.11 2.73 12.79
N TYR A 426 5.83 2.41 11.71
CA TYR A 426 6.28 1.06 11.39
C TYR A 426 7.10 0.39 12.50
N THR A 427 8.09 1.10 13.05
CA THR A 427 9.00 0.48 14.05
C THR A 427 8.36 0.25 15.41
N GLY A 428 7.31 1.00 15.74
CA GLY A 428 6.55 0.81 17.00
C GLY A 428 5.48 -0.27 16.91
N LEU A 429 5.02 -0.58 15.69
CA LEU A 429 3.87 -1.44 15.44
C LEU A 429 4.02 -2.84 16.05
N PHE A 430 5.14 -3.50 15.77
CA PHE A 430 5.33 -4.89 16.18
C PHE A 430 5.48 -5.04 17.69
N ASP A 431 6.13 -4.07 18.34
CA ASP A 431 6.32 -4.08 19.80
C ASP A 431 4.99 -3.83 20.52
N ILE A 432 4.28 -2.76 20.16
CA ILE A 432 2.98 -2.45 20.78
C ILE A 432 1.96 -3.58 20.54
N ARG A 433 1.92 -4.16 19.32
CA ARG A 433 1.06 -5.29 18.98
C ARG A 433 1.35 -6.51 19.87
N LYS A 434 2.63 -6.89 20.00
CA LYS A 434 3.06 -8.01 20.83
C LYS A 434 2.61 -7.82 22.27
N LYS A 435 2.85 -6.65 22.84
CA LYS A 435 2.46 -6.30 24.22
C LYS A 435 0.95 -6.28 24.43
N ILE A 436 0.16 -5.87 23.43
CA ILE A 436 -1.31 -5.95 23.48
C ILE A 436 -1.76 -7.42 23.54
N ILE A 437 -1.22 -8.28 22.68
CA ILE A 437 -1.57 -9.71 22.64
C ILE A 437 -1.18 -10.43 23.94
N GLU A 438 -0.04 -10.08 24.54
CA GLU A 438 0.42 -10.66 25.80
C GLU A 438 -0.55 -10.38 26.96
N ARG A 439 -1.31 -9.27 26.93
CA ARG A 439 -2.34 -8.94 27.92
C ARG A 439 -3.67 -9.68 27.72
N GLY A 440 -3.85 -10.30 26.56
CA GLY A 440 -5.03 -11.13 26.26
C GLY A 440 -4.87 -12.59 26.65
N LYS A 441 -3.64 -12.98 26.99
CA LYS A 441 -3.31 -14.32 27.47
C LYS A 441 -3.40 -14.39 28.99
#